data_046528dcda0f9b572bdadc70254a5360
#
_entry.id   046528dcda0f9b572bdadc70254a5360
#
_cell.length_a   1.000
_cell.length_b   1.000
_cell.length_c   1.000
_cell.angle_alpha   90.00
_cell.angle_beta   90.00
_cell.angle_gamma   90.00
#
_symmetry.space_group_name_H-M   'P 1'
#
loop_
_entity.id
_entity.type
_entity.pdbx_description
1 polymer ?
#
loop_
_entity_poly.entity_id
_entity_poly.type
_entity_poly.pdbx_seq_one_letter_code
_entity_poly.pdbx_strand_id
1 'polypeptide(L)'
;MVEEKSGEKLELTTDNLPPLPVVTMRKCTDCEIVIAPGVAAVKLMIEGCSNTTVSLDGKVLTETLEVWGCNSCTVKVSSPIKTVQVDACQGLALQYERASDFDRCLSAGAFQVSLTFADSLALNGTVDLAELRAQMPGKGFSAETDQFITRHVDGALLTELIIRLSNDFPTTEREVPAQSHGSVRNGPSRVPHCKEALSLLARRALIVCTPLSLSGLRICVQDADAKGQA
;
A
#
# COMPACT_ATOMS: atom_id res chain seq x y z
N MET A 1 -11.07 -12.46 5.74
CA MET A 1 -9.63 -12.73 5.62
C MET A 1 -9.44 -13.97 4.74
N VAL A 2 -8.59 -13.91 3.74
CA VAL A 2 -8.18 -15.03 2.88
C VAL A 2 -6.72 -15.33 3.23
N GLU A 3 -6.43 -16.53 3.69
CA GLU A 3 -5.10 -16.87 4.19
C GLU A 3 -4.66 -18.26 3.73
N GLU A 4 -3.37 -18.35 3.35
CA GLU A 4 -2.68 -19.61 3.03
C GLU A 4 -3.38 -20.46 1.96
N LYS A 5 -3.93 -19.79 0.93
CA LYS A 5 -4.57 -20.45 -0.22
C LYS A 5 -3.55 -20.75 -1.32
N SER A 6 -3.75 -21.85 -2.04
CA SER A 6 -2.85 -22.23 -3.15
C SER A 6 -3.63 -22.81 -4.33
N GLY A 7 -3.41 -22.25 -5.52
CA GLY A 7 -4.03 -22.70 -6.78
C GLY A 7 -5.54 -22.52 -6.83
N GLU A 8 -6.11 -21.67 -5.98
CA GLU A 8 -7.55 -21.50 -5.88
C GLU A 8 -8.04 -20.26 -6.65
N LYS A 9 -9.28 -20.38 -7.16
CA LYS A 9 -10.07 -19.24 -7.63
C LYS A 9 -11.11 -18.91 -6.59
N LEU A 10 -11.08 -17.68 -6.10
CA LEU A 10 -11.91 -17.21 -4.99
C LEU A 10 -12.66 -15.95 -5.42
N GLU A 11 -13.94 -15.89 -5.08
CA GLU A 11 -14.75 -14.69 -5.27
C GLU A 11 -15.26 -14.20 -3.92
N LEU A 12 -14.94 -12.96 -3.59
CA LEU A 12 -15.38 -12.29 -2.39
C LEU A 12 -16.62 -11.45 -2.75
N THR A 13 -17.76 -11.83 -2.20
CA THR A 13 -19.07 -11.23 -2.48
C THR A 13 -19.68 -10.67 -1.20
N THR A 14 -20.76 -9.91 -1.34
CA THR A 14 -21.54 -9.44 -0.18
C THR A 14 -22.14 -10.57 0.65
N ASP A 15 -22.29 -11.77 0.09
CA ASP A 15 -22.88 -12.90 0.78
C ASP A 15 -21.87 -13.64 1.66
N ASN A 16 -20.56 -13.57 1.31
CA ASN A 16 -19.51 -14.24 2.05
C ASN A 16 -18.59 -13.31 2.86
N LEU A 17 -18.88 -12.01 2.86
CA LEU A 17 -18.18 -11.00 3.64
C LEU A 17 -19.14 -10.30 4.61
N PRO A 18 -18.68 -9.92 5.80
CA PRO A 18 -19.46 -9.03 6.68
C PRO A 18 -19.62 -7.65 6.05
N PRO A 19 -20.59 -6.84 6.51
CA PRO A 19 -20.72 -5.46 6.10
C PRO A 19 -19.43 -4.67 6.41
N LEU A 20 -18.97 -3.86 5.42
CA LEU A 20 -17.78 -3.01 5.55
C LEU A 20 -16.53 -3.76 6.04
N PRO A 21 -16.10 -4.83 5.36
CA PRO A 21 -14.99 -5.64 5.80
C PRO A 21 -13.65 -4.91 5.63
N VAL A 22 -12.68 -5.23 6.48
CA VAL A 22 -11.25 -5.10 6.15
C VAL A 22 -10.87 -6.40 5.44
N VAL A 23 -10.55 -6.32 4.16
CA VAL A 23 -10.17 -7.48 3.36
C VAL A 23 -8.65 -7.62 3.41
N THR A 24 -8.18 -8.75 3.93
CA THR A 24 -6.77 -9.10 3.96
C THR A 24 -6.54 -10.43 3.25
N MET A 25 -5.59 -10.46 2.32
CA MET A 25 -5.11 -11.64 1.63
C MET A 25 -3.68 -11.90 2.08
N ARG A 26 -3.43 -13.06 2.67
CA ARG A 26 -2.11 -13.37 3.24
C ARG A 26 -1.60 -14.71 2.75
N LYS A 27 -0.32 -14.73 2.34
CA LYS A 27 0.41 -15.95 1.97
C LYS A 27 -0.33 -16.83 0.96
N CYS A 28 -1.05 -16.21 0.02
CA CYS A 28 -1.69 -16.93 -1.08
C CYS A 28 -0.69 -17.14 -2.22
N THR A 29 -0.76 -18.31 -2.86
CA THR A 29 0.14 -18.68 -3.95
C THR A 29 -0.65 -19.24 -5.13
N ASP A 30 -0.31 -18.81 -6.36
CA ASP A 30 -0.97 -19.27 -7.59
C ASP A 30 -2.50 -19.08 -7.58
N CYS A 31 -3.00 -18.06 -6.91
CA CYS A 31 -4.44 -17.81 -6.75
C CYS A 31 -4.96 -16.76 -7.71
N GLU A 32 -6.26 -16.87 -8.01
CA GLU A 32 -7.03 -15.83 -8.67
C GLU A 32 -8.15 -15.39 -7.70
N ILE A 33 -8.11 -14.14 -7.23
CA ILE A 33 -9.04 -13.62 -6.22
C ILE A 33 -9.77 -12.43 -6.79
N VAL A 34 -11.10 -12.49 -6.79
CA VAL A 34 -11.97 -11.42 -7.27
C VAL A 34 -12.72 -10.79 -6.10
N ILE A 35 -12.65 -9.48 -5.97
CA ILE A 35 -13.54 -8.71 -5.10
C ILE A 35 -14.68 -8.23 -5.96
N ALA A 36 -15.83 -8.88 -5.83
CA ALA A 36 -16.97 -8.70 -6.72
C ALA A 36 -17.57 -7.28 -6.69
N PRO A 37 -18.18 -6.84 -7.77
CA PRO A 37 -19.00 -5.62 -7.77
C PRO A 37 -20.04 -5.64 -6.65
N GLY A 38 -20.26 -4.51 -5.98
CA GLY A 38 -21.18 -4.40 -4.85
C GLY A 38 -20.53 -4.60 -3.47
N VAL A 39 -19.35 -5.24 -3.39
CA VAL A 39 -18.58 -5.26 -2.16
C VAL A 39 -18.04 -3.86 -1.86
N ALA A 40 -18.24 -3.39 -0.63
CA ALA A 40 -17.66 -2.14 -0.11
C ALA A 40 -16.75 -2.47 1.06
N ALA A 41 -15.46 -2.63 0.79
CA ALA A 41 -14.46 -2.85 1.82
C ALA A 41 -13.97 -1.53 2.42
N VAL A 42 -13.71 -1.49 3.72
CA VAL A 42 -13.09 -0.33 4.36
C VAL A 42 -11.64 -0.20 3.87
N LYS A 43 -10.90 -1.32 3.85
CA LYS A 43 -9.48 -1.37 3.50
C LYS A 43 -9.16 -2.68 2.79
N LEU A 44 -8.18 -2.64 1.90
CA LEU A 44 -7.63 -3.82 1.23
C LEU A 44 -6.13 -3.93 1.51
N MET A 45 -5.70 -5.13 1.91
CA MET A 45 -4.30 -5.47 2.18
C MET A 45 -3.94 -6.79 1.51
N ILE A 46 -2.76 -6.85 0.87
CA ILE A 46 -2.20 -8.05 0.24
C ILE A 46 -0.81 -8.25 0.82
N GLU A 47 -0.59 -9.36 1.52
CA GLU A 47 0.63 -9.62 2.29
C GLU A 47 1.22 -11.00 1.96
N GLY A 48 2.50 -11.02 1.59
CA GLY A 48 3.27 -12.27 1.42
C GLY A 48 2.73 -13.20 0.35
N CYS A 49 1.99 -12.67 -0.64
CA CYS A 49 1.44 -13.47 -1.72
C CYS A 49 2.45 -13.65 -2.87
N SER A 50 2.31 -14.76 -3.61
CA SER A 50 3.17 -15.07 -4.75
C SER A 50 2.33 -15.53 -5.93
N ASN A 51 2.69 -15.10 -7.15
CA ASN A 51 2.05 -15.49 -8.40
C ASN A 51 0.51 -15.41 -8.34
N THR A 52 -0.01 -14.39 -7.64
CA THR A 52 -1.44 -14.25 -7.36
C THR A 52 -2.00 -13.05 -8.11
N THR A 53 -3.16 -13.25 -8.75
CA THR A 53 -3.91 -12.18 -9.41
C THR A 53 -5.09 -11.78 -8.54
N VAL A 54 -5.21 -10.49 -8.26
CA VAL A 54 -6.35 -9.89 -7.53
C VAL A 54 -7.08 -8.95 -8.47
N SER A 55 -8.38 -9.19 -8.70
CA SER A 55 -9.26 -8.28 -9.44
C SER A 55 -10.14 -7.52 -8.46
N LEU A 56 -10.04 -6.20 -8.49
CA LEU A 56 -10.76 -5.30 -7.61
C LEU A 56 -11.88 -4.59 -8.39
N ASP A 57 -13.06 -5.24 -8.43
CA ASP A 57 -14.26 -4.69 -9.06
C ASP A 57 -15.20 -4.03 -8.03
N GLY A 58 -15.02 -4.38 -6.75
CA GLY A 58 -15.69 -3.75 -5.62
C GLY A 58 -15.05 -2.41 -5.21
N LYS A 59 -15.68 -1.72 -4.28
CA LYS A 59 -15.22 -0.42 -3.78
C LYS A 59 -14.34 -0.57 -2.53
N VAL A 60 -13.26 0.22 -2.44
CA VAL A 60 -12.48 0.42 -1.21
C VAL A 60 -12.74 1.83 -0.70
N LEU A 61 -13.34 1.96 0.49
CA LEU A 61 -13.80 3.24 1.02
C LEU A 61 -12.68 4.22 1.34
N THR A 62 -11.51 3.70 1.75
CA THR A 62 -10.32 4.51 2.00
C THR A 62 -9.56 4.89 0.72
N GLU A 63 -9.97 4.34 -0.43
CA GLU A 63 -9.25 4.46 -1.71
C GLU A 63 -7.74 4.13 -1.59
N THR A 64 -7.41 3.26 -0.64
CA THR A 64 -6.03 2.85 -0.33
C THR A 64 -5.87 1.35 -0.45
N LEU A 65 -4.83 0.93 -1.16
CA LEU A 65 -4.36 -0.44 -1.27
C LEU A 65 -2.98 -0.55 -0.61
N GLU A 66 -2.79 -1.56 0.23
CA GLU A 66 -1.48 -1.89 0.80
C GLU A 66 -1.03 -3.26 0.29
N VAL A 67 0.18 -3.31 -0.28
CA VAL A 67 0.81 -4.54 -0.79
C VAL A 67 2.17 -4.69 -0.14
N TRP A 68 2.38 -5.77 0.57
CA TRP A 68 3.60 -5.99 1.32
C TRP A 68 4.17 -7.39 1.12
N GLY A 69 5.49 -7.48 0.86
CA GLY A 69 6.23 -8.73 0.78
C GLY A 69 5.75 -9.67 -0.32
N CYS A 70 5.16 -9.14 -1.39
CA CYS A 70 4.60 -9.93 -2.50
C CYS A 70 5.60 -10.13 -3.63
N ASN A 71 5.46 -11.26 -4.33
CA ASN A 71 6.31 -11.61 -5.47
C ASN A 71 5.45 -12.03 -6.68
N SER A 72 5.73 -11.43 -7.85
CA SER A 72 5.07 -11.76 -9.12
C SER A 72 3.53 -11.71 -9.05
N CYS A 73 3.00 -10.69 -8.37
CA CYS A 73 1.56 -10.51 -8.21
C CYS A 73 1.02 -9.48 -9.21
N THR A 74 -0.27 -9.65 -9.56
CA THR A 74 -1.00 -8.70 -10.40
C THR A 74 -2.23 -8.21 -9.67
N VAL A 75 -2.44 -6.88 -9.64
CA VAL A 75 -3.67 -6.28 -9.13
C VAL A 75 -4.34 -5.51 -10.27
N LYS A 76 -5.53 -5.95 -10.63
CA LYS A 76 -6.39 -5.29 -11.62
C LYS A 76 -7.38 -4.39 -10.89
N VAL A 77 -7.41 -3.12 -11.25
CA VAL A 77 -8.14 -2.07 -10.53
C VAL A 77 -9.20 -1.45 -11.44
N SER A 78 -10.47 -1.77 -11.17
CA SER A 78 -11.63 -1.24 -11.89
C SER A 78 -12.40 -0.17 -11.08
N SER A 79 -11.97 0.10 -9.84
CA SER A 79 -12.56 1.10 -8.95
C SER A 79 -11.49 2.08 -8.41
N PRO A 80 -11.88 3.25 -7.89
CA PRO A 80 -10.90 4.23 -7.40
C PRO A 80 -10.00 3.68 -6.30
N ILE A 81 -8.70 3.63 -6.57
CA ILE A 81 -7.61 3.40 -5.61
C ILE A 81 -6.59 4.51 -5.81
N LYS A 82 -6.75 5.59 -5.06
CA LYS A 82 -5.92 6.79 -5.20
C LYS A 82 -4.51 6.60 -4.68
N THR A 83 -4.36 5.82 -3.61
CA THR A 83 -3.07 5.62 -2.97
C THR A 83 -2.74 4.13 -2.91
N VAL A 84 -1.59 3.76 -3.43
CA VAL A 84 -1.04 2.41 -3.26
C VAL A 84 0.23 2.51 -2.42
N GLN A 85 0.34 1.70 -1.39
CA GLN A 85 1.57 1.50 -0.64
C GLN A 85 2.15 0.14 -1.01
N VAL A 86 3.42 0.11 -1.43
CA VAL A 86 4.12 -1.09 -1.90
C VAL A 86 5.42 -1.23 -1.14
N ASP A 87 5.52 -2.21 -0.25
CA ASP A 87 6.70 -2.41 0.56
C ASP A 87 7.27 -3.83 0.36
N ALA A 88 8.57 -3.93 0.17
CA ALA A 88 9.32 -5.19 0.03
C ALA A 88 8.74 -6.14 -1.04
N CYS A 89 8.28 -5.61 -2.18
CA CYS A 89 7.69 -6.37 -3.28
C CYS A 89 8.64 -6.51 -4.46
N GLN A 90 8.45 -7.60 -5.23
CA GLN A 90 9.15 -7.83 -6.49
C GLN A 90 8.18 -8.28 -7.58
N GLY A 91 8.27 -7.66 -8.78
CA GLY A 91 7.45 -8.05 -9.92
C GLY A 91 5.95 -7.82 -9.71
N LEU A 92 5.56 -6.71 -9.08
CA LEU A 92 4.16 -6.35 -8.88
C LEU A 92 3.63 -5.59 -10.11
N ALA A 93 2.51 -6.04 -10.68
CA ALA A 93 1.81 -5.34 -11.74
C ALA A 93 0.51 -4.70 -11.19
N LEU A 94 0.41 -3.39 -11.29
CA LEU A 94 -0.79 -2.61 -10.96
C LEU A 94 -1.45 -2.16 -12.28
N GLN A 95 -2.62 -2.71 -12.59
CA GLN A 95 -3.32 -2.51 -13.85
C GLN A 95 -4.63 -1.75 -13.61
N TYR A 96 -4.65 -0.47 -13.93
CA TYR A 96 -5.80 0.40 -13.79
C TYR A 96 -6.61 0.46 -15.09
N GLU A 97 -7.92 0.42 -14.99
CA GLU A 97 -8.79 0.72 -16.13
C GLU A 97 -8.70 2.21 -16.49
N ARG A 98 -8.63 3.09 -15.50
CA ARG A 98 -8.62 4.55 -15.70
C ARG A 98 -7.48 5.19 -14.92
N ALA A 99 -6.73 6.06 -15.59
CA ALA A 99 -5.66 6.83 -14.96
C ALA A 99 -6.18 7.79 -13.87
N SER A 100 -7.43 8.25 -14.01
CA SER A 100 -8.09 9.08 -13.00
C SER A 100 -8.31 8.39 -11.66
N ASP A 101 -8.26 7.07 -11.58
CA ASP A 101 -8.46 6.30 -10.36
C ASP A 101 -7.18 6.13 -9.54
N PHE A 102 -6.04 6.57 -10.08
CA PHE A 102 -4.73 6.58 -9.44
C PHE A 102 -4.29 8.02 -9.12
N ASP A 103 -3.64 8.23 -7.99
CA ASP A 103 -2.99 9.49 -7.62
C ASP A 103 -1.51 9.27 -7.32
N ARG A 104 -1.20 8.29 -6.47
CA ARG A 104 0.19 8.04 -6.05
C ARG A 104 0.46 6.60 -5.65
N CYS A 105 1.71 6.20 -5.84
CA CYS A 105 2.28 4.98 -5.27
C CYS A 105 3.42 5.37 -4.32
N LEU A 106 3.33 4.94 -3.07
CA LEU A 106 4.41 5.03 -2.09
C LEU A 106 5.12 3.68 -2.07
N SER A 107 6.44 3.67 -2.21
CA SER A 107 7.19 2.41 -2.27
C SER A 107 8.45 2.44 -1.41
N ALA A 108 8.79 1.29 -0.81
CA ALA A 108 10.06 1.04 -0.14
C ALA A 108 10.48 -0.42 -0.36
N GLY A 109 11.73 -0.66 -0.73
CA GLY A 109 12.20 -2.02 -1.01
C GLY A 109 11.45 -2.71 -2.14
N ALA A 110 10.89 -1.97 -3.09
CA ALA A 110 10.07 -2.48 -4.17
C ALA A 110 10.86 -2.47 -5.49
N PHE A 111 10.87 -3.61 -6.20
CA PHE A 111 11.59 -3.79 -7.45
C PHE A 111 10.63 -4.24 -8.55
N GLN A 112 10.79 -3.70 -9.76
CA GLN A 112 9.99 -4.05 -10.92
C GLN A 112 8.47 -3.92 -10.67
N VAL A 113 8.05 -2.78 -10.14
CA VAL A 113 6.64 -2.46 -9.99
C VAL A 113 6.15 -1.76 -11.25
N SER A 114 5.25 -2.38 -12.00
CA SER A 114 4.67 -1.79 -13.20
C SER A 114 3.31 -1.15 -12.90
N LEU A 115 3.09 0.03 -13.47
CA LEU A 115 1.84 0.78 -13.45
C LEU A 115 1.33 0.90 -14.88
N THR A 116 0.15 0.39 -15.16
CA THR A 116 -0.47 0.47 -16.47
C THR A 116 -1.89 1.03 -16.39
N PHE A 117 -2.27 1.83 -17.39
CA PHE A 117 -3.56 2.51 -17.46
C PHE A 117 -4.18 2.21 -18.82
N ALA A 118 -5.33 1.54 -18.85
CA ALA A 118 -5.95 1.11 -20.09
C ALA A 118 -6.46 2.29 -20.95
N ASP A 119 -6.89 3.37 -20.30
CA ASP A 119 -7.36 4.60 -20.98
C ASP A 119 -6.24 5.58 -21.32
N SER A 120 -5.00 5.34 -20.87
CA SER A 120 -3.90 6.30 -20.98
C SER A 120 -2.54 5.62 -21.11
N LEU A 121 -2.30 4.94 -22.23
CA LEU A 121 -1.07 4.17 -22.45
C LEU A 121 0.22 5.01 -22.33
N ALA A 122 0.16 6.31 -22.62
CA ALA A 122 1.29 7.22 -22.48
C ALA A 122 1.74 7.41 -21.02
N LEU A 123 0.86 7.10 -20.05
CA LEU A 123 1.15 7.19 -18.62
C LEU A 123 1.68 5.90 -18.03
N ASN A 124 1.79 4.84 -18.82
CA ASN A 124 2.35 3.58 -18.34
C ASN A 124 3.82 3.73 -17.98
N GLY A 125 4.24 3.05 -16.91
CA GLY A 125 5.62 3.10 -16.47
C GLY A 125 5.96 2.00 -15.48
N THR A 126 7.24 1.91 -15.17
CA THR A 126 7.76 0.97 -14.18
C THR A 126 8.54 1.74 -13.13
N VAL A 127 8.29 1.41 -11.87
CA VAL A 127 9.14 1.82 -10.76
C VAL A 127 10.19 0.74 -10.56
N ASP A 128 11.39 1.00 -11.04
CA ASP A 128 12.55 0.14 -10.81
C ASP A 128 13.61 0.92 -10.05
N LEU A 129 13.90 0.50 -8.82
CA LEU A 129 14.87 1.18 -7.98
C LEU A 129 16.30 1.09 -8.53
N ALA A 130 16.62 0.10 -9.36
CA ALA A 130 17.90 0.02 -10.04
C ALA A 130 18.04 1.12 -11.09
N GLU A 131 16.99 1.39 -11.86
CA GLU A 131 16.94 2.47 -12.83
C GLU A 131 16.96 3.84 -12.14
N LEU A 132 16.24 4.01 -11.02
CA LEU A 132 16.27 5.24 -10.23
C LEU A 132 17.67 5.55 -9.69
N ARG A 133 18.43 4.55 -9.30
CA ARG A 133 19.83 4.74 -8.87
C ARG A 133 20.70 5.28 -10.00
N ALA A 134 20.47 4.82 -11.23
CA ALA A 134 21.16 5.35 -12.41
C ALA A 134 20.71 6.78 -12.77
N GLN A 135 19.44 7.13 -12.55
CA GLN A 135 18.88 8.45 -12.82
C GLN A 135 19.27 9.52 -11.78
N MET A 136 19.67 9.11 -10.57
CA MET A 136 20.06 10.01 -9.48
C MET A 136 21.53 9.80 -9.07
N PRO A 137 22.50 9.98 -9.99
CA PRO A 137 23.92 9.78 -9.67
C PRO A 137 24.37 10.80 -8.62
N GLY A 138 25.06 10.33 -7.58
CA GLY A 138 25.57 11.18 -6.49
C GLY A 138 24.59 11.40 -5.34
N LYS A 139 23.34 10.96 -5.43
CA LYS A 139 22.44 10.88 -4.27
C LYS A 139 22.62 9.54 -3.59
N GLY A 140 23.10 9.56 -2.34
CA GLY A 140 23.13 8.36 -1.51
C GLY A 140 21.73 8.03 -1.03
N PHE A 141 21.10 7.01 -1.60
CA PHE A 141 19.88 6.41 -1.06
C PHE A 141 20.01 4.89 -1.01
N SER A 142 19.29 4.28 -0.07
CA SER A 142 19.15 2.84 0.04
C SER A 142 17.82 2.43 -0.61
N ALA A 143 17.90 1.61 -1.65
CA ALA A 143 16.72 1.07 -2.33
C ALA A 143 15.81 0.27 -1.39
N GLU A 144 16.38 -0.28 -0.31
CA GLU A 144 15.68 -1.17 0.63
C GLU A 144 15.01 -0.42 1.77
N THR A 145 15.53 0.75 2.14
CA THR A 145 15.07 1.47 3.35
C THR A 145 14.47 2.84 3.07
N ASP A 146 14.83 3.47 1.98
CA ASP A 146 14.31 4.77 1.62
C ASP A 146 12.94 4.66 0.95
N GLN A 147 12.12 5.67 1.14
CA GLN A 147 10.77 5.72 0.60
C GLN A 147 10.74 6.59 -0.66
N PHE A 148 9.96 6.14 -1.62
CA PHE A 148 9.76 6.84 -2.89
C PHE A 148 8.27 7.12 -3.09
N ILE A 149 7.97 8.17 -3.81
CA ILE A 149 6.63 8.49 -4.28
C ILE A 149 6.63 8.53 -5.81
N THR A 150 5.72 7.78 -6.41
CA THR A 150 5.46 7.79 -7.85
C THR A 150 4.09 8.38 -8.11
N ARG A 151 4.01 9.35 -9.00
CA ARG A 151 2.77 10.07 -9.35
C ARG A 151 2.83 10.63 -10.77
N HIS A 152 1.69 11.00 -11.30
CA HIS A 152 1.66 11.74 -12.57
C HIS A 152 2.07 13.19 -12.35
N VAL A 153 3.06 13.64 -13.11
CA VAL A 153 3.53 15.02 -13.13
C VAL A 153 3.74 15.42 -14.60
N ASP A 154 3.10 16.49 -15.03
CA ASP A 154 3.22 17.03 -16.39
C ASP A 154 2.99 15.97 -17.50
N GLY A 155 2.08 15.03 -17.28
CA GLY A 155 1.69 14.01 -18.26
C GLY A 155 2.60 12.79 -18.32
N ALA A 156 3.48 12.59 -17.34
CA ALA A 156 4.33 11.41 -17.20
C ALA A 156 4.34 10.87 -15.79
N LEU A 157 4.67 9.59 -15.62
CA LEU A 157 4.99 9.05 -14.29
C LEU A 157 6.36 9.54 -13.84
N LEU A 158 6.40 10.13 -12.66
CA LEU A 158 7.62 10.58 -12.01
C LEU A 158 7.77 9.90 -10.66
N THR A 159 8.95 9.34 -10.41
CA THR A 159 9.32 8.79 -9.10
C THR A 159 10.35 9.70 -8.43
N GLU A 160 10.06 10.10 -7.21
CA GLU A 160 10.90 10.98 -6.40
C GLU A 160 11.23 10.34 -5.05
N LEU A 161 12.42 10.63 -4.53
CA LEU A 161 12.80 10.25 -3.17
C LEU A 161 12.00 11.08 -2.15
N ILE A 162 11.43 10.43 -1.17
CA ILE A 162 10.81 11.11 -0.03
C ILE A 162 11.91 11.51 0.94
N ILE A 163 12.05 12.81 1.15
CA ILE A 163 12.95 13.40 2.14
C ILE A 163 12.16 13.84 3.36
N ARG A 164 12.83 13.95 4.51
CA ARG A 164 12.22 14.42 5.74
C ARG A 164 12.74 15.80 6.11
N LEU A 165 11.83 16.72 6.37
CA LEU A 165 12.17 18.04 6.90
C LEU A 165 12.65 17.93 8.36
N SER A 166 13.12 19.04 8.93
CA SER A 166 13.59 19.09 10.34
C SER A 166 12.53 18.72 11.37
N ASN A 167 11.25 18.88 11.02
CA ASN A 167 10.09 18.49 11.83
C ASN A 167 9.55 17.09 11.51
N ASP A 168 10.33 16.25 10.78
CA ASP A 168 9.99 14.91 10.33
C ASP A 168 8.86 14.85 9.27
N PHE A 169 8.43 15.98 8.73
CA PHE A 169 7.40 15.99 7.70
C PHE A 169 7.95 15.41 6.38
N PRO A 170 7.28 14.41 5.78
CA PRO A 170 7.69 13.82 4.52
C PRO A 170 7.35 14.75 3.35
N THR A 171 8.29 14.95 2.46
CA THR A 171 8.16 15.78 1.26
C THR A 171 9.10 15.29 0.16
N THR A 172 9.06 15.90 -1.03
CA THR A 172 10.06 15.68 -2.08
C THR A 172 10.88 16.95 -2.30
N GLU A 173 12.04 16.83 -2.94
CA GLU A 173 12.85 18.01 -3.24
C GLU A 173 12.09 19.06 -4.07
N ARG A 174 11.20 18.62 -4.95
CA ARG A 174 10.33 19.48 -5.76
C ARG A 174 9.38 20.32 -4.93
N GLU A 175 8.90 19.77 -3.83
CA GLU A 175 7.90 20.42 -2.97
C GLU A 175 8.51 21.30 -1.87
N VAL A 176 9.83 21.20 -1.67
CA VAL A 176 10.52 22.05 -0.71
C VAL A 176 10.60 23.48 -1.25
N PRO A 177 10.04 24.49 -0.56
CA PRO A 177 10.17 25.88 -0.99
C PRO A 177 11.64 26.30 -1.09
N ALA A 178 12.02 27.06 -2.11
CA ALA A 178 13.40 27.47 -2.37
C ALA A 178 14.11 28.17 -1.18
N GLN A 179 13.35 28.64 -0.21
CA GLN A 179 13.87 29.31 1.00
C GLN A 179 14.23 28.36 2.16
N SER A 180 13.93 27.06 2.07
CA SER A 180 14.11 26.09 3.15
C SER A 180 15.34 25.18 3.00
N HIS A 181 16.20 25.43 2.03
CA HIS A 181 17.39 24.59 1.73
C HIS A 181 18.45 24.52 2.84
N GLY A 182 18.27 25.23 3.96
CA GLY A 182 19.24 25.21 5.10
C GLY A 182 19.10 24.05 6.10
N SER A 183 18.09 23.18 6.01
CA SER A 183 17.78 22.21 7.08
C SER A 183 17.24 20.87 6.61
N VAL A 184 17.76 20.32 5.52
CA VAL A 184 17.44 18.94 5.10
C VAL A 184 18.35 17.96 5.84
N ARG A 185 17.80 17.06 6.62
CA ARG A 185 18.58 15.96 7.23
C ARG A 185 18.77 14.85 6.20
N ASN A 186 19.97 14.75 5.63
CA ASN A 186 20.42 13.58 4.88
C ASN A 186 20.89 12.52 5.86
N GLY A 187 19.99 11.79 6.49
CA GLY A 187 20.30 10.64 7.31
C GLY A 187 19.47 9.44 6.84
N PRO A 188 20.00 8.20 6.95
CA PRO A 188 19.19 7.03 6.62
C PRO A 188 17.91 7.07 7.46
N SER A 189 16.75 7.04 6.80
CA SER A 189 15.48 6.90 7.49
C SER A 189 15.54 5.53 8.18
N ARG A 190 15.66 5.51 9.52
CA ARG A 190 15.54 4.26 10.26
C ARG A 190 14.11 3.79 10.11
N VAL A 191 13.90 2.90 9.16
CA VAL A 191 12.67 2.10 9.12
C VAL A 191 12.72 1.21 10.37
N PRO A 192 11.76 1.30 11.29
CA PRO A 192 11.70 0.37 12.42
C PRO A 192 11.65 -1.06 11.86
N HIS A 193 12.46 -1.95 12.45
CA HIS A 193 12.42 -3.36 12.08
C HIS A 193 10.97 -3.86 12.04
N CYS A 194 10.65 -4.67 11.04
CA CYS A 194 9.33 -5.13 10.58
C CYS A 194 8.29 -5.49 11.68
N LYS A 195 8.72 -5.80 12.91
CA LYS A 195 7.85 -6.06 14.06
C LYS A 195 7.33 -4.79 14.75
N GLU A 196 8.04 -3.67 14.66
CA GLU A 196 7.61 -2.39 15.26
C GLU A 196 6.77 -1.55 14.30
N ALA A 197 6.93 -1.70 12.98
CA ALA A 197 6.14 -0.99 11.99
C ALA A 197 4.65 -1.33 12.07
N LEU A 198 4.29 -2.58 12.37
CA LEU A 198 2.90 -3.00 12.58
C LEU A 198 2.25 -2.29 13.78
N SER A 199 3.03 -2.00 14.84
CA SER A 199 2.48 -1.31 16.03
C SER A 199 2.36 0.19 15.83
N LEU A 200 3.21 0.80 15.01
CA LEU A 200 3.20 2.23 14.72
C LEU A 200 2.16 2.61 13.66
N LEU A 201 1.93 1.76 12.65
CA LEU A 201 0.87 1.96 11.65
C LEU A 201 -0.52 1.82 12.27
N ALA A 202 -0.72 0.85 13.18
CA ALA A 202 -1.96 0.73 13.94
C ALA A 202 -2.24 1.94 14.84
N ARG A 203 -1.20 2.63 15.33
CA ARG A 203 -1.33 3.84 16.14
C ARG A 203 -1.53 5.11 15.32
N ARG A 204 -1.06 5.16 14.06
CA ARG A 204 -1.24 6.33 13.17
C ARG A 204 -2.57 6.34 12.42
N ALA A 205 -3.19 5.20 12.17
CA ALA A 205 -4.56 5.12 11.64
C ALA A 205 -5.62 5.71 12.59
N LEU A 206 -5.27 5.93 13.87
CA LEU A 206 -6.17 6.48 14.89
C LEU A 206 -6.16 8.02 15.00
N ILE A 207 -5.36 8.74 14.20
CA ILE A 207 -5.19 10.21 14.37
C ILE A 207 -5.97 11.04 13.33
N VAL A 208 -6.69 10.44 12.40
CA VAL A 208 -7.50 11.19 11.40
C VAL A 208 -9.02 10.99 11.58
N CYS A 209 -9.48 10.51 12.71
CA CYS A 209 -10.91 10.57 13.06
C CYS A 209 -11.13 11.59 14.16
N THR A 210 -11.64 12.79 13.81
CA THR A 210 -12.27 13.72 14.74
C THR A 210 -13.43 13.03 15.44
N PRO A 211 -13.65 13.29 16.75
CA PRO A 211 -14.64 12.57 17.55
C PRO A 211 -16.05 13.04 17.20
N LEU A 212 -16.82 12.19 16.52
CA LEU A 212 -18.27 12.24 16.64
C LEU A 212 -18.68 11.35 17.82
N SER A 213 -19.18 12.00 18.84
CA SER A 213 -19.78 11.45 20.05
C SER A 213 -20.73 10.30 19.72
N LEU A 214 -20.39 9.09 20.19
CA LEU A 214 -21.33 8.00 20.37
C LEU A 214 -21.11 7.39 21.74
N SER A 215 -21.93 7.85 22.69
CA SER A 215 -22.18 7.19 23.97
C SER A 215 -22.81 5.83 23.70
N GLY A 216 -22.13 4.76 24.12
CA GLY A 216 -22.73 3.45 24.32
C GLY A 216 -22.19 2.32 23.49
N LEU A 217 -20.95 1.87 23.71
CA LEU A 217 -20.53 0.50 23.41
C LEU A 217 -19.73 -0.05 24.59
N ARG A 218 -20.35 -0.94 25.35
CA ARG A 218 -19.66 -1.75 26.35
C ARG A 218 -18.89 -2.84 25.62
N ILE A 219 -17.56 -2.82 25.71
CA ILE A 219 -16.69 -3.92 25.31
C ILE A 219 -16.66 -4.90 26.47
N CYS A 220 -17.21 -6.12 26.27
CA CYS A 220 -16.96 -7.26 27.16
C CYS A 220 -15.59 -7.83 26.79
N VAL A 221 -14.61 -7.61 27.65
CA VAL A 221 -13.37 -8.39 27.67
C VAL A 221 -13.67 -9.67 28.45
N GLN A 222 -13.64 -10.82 27.80
CA GLN A 222 -13.61 -12.10 28.49
C GLN A 222 -12.15 -12.47 28.78
N ASP A 223 -11.79 -12.37 30.03
CA ASP A 223 -10.56 -12.96 30.56
C ASP A 223 -10.69 -14.51 30.53
N ALA A 224 -9.78 -15.14 29.80
CA ALA A 224 -9.59 -16.58 29.82
C ALA A 224 -8.27 -16.89 30.57
N ASP A 225 -8.32 -16.81 31.89
CA ASP A 225 -7.31 -17.41 32.74
C ASP A 225 -8.00 -18.09 33.92
N ALA A 226 -7.63 -19.32 34.10
CA ALA A 226 -7.68 -20.17 35.26
C ALA A 226 -8.45 -21.48 35.08
N LYS A 227 -7.70 -22.53 34.84
CA LYS A 227 -7.87 -23.80 35.57
C LYS A 227 -6.63 -24.66 35.38
N GLY A 228 -5.75 -24.55 36.34
CA GLY A 228 -4.86 -25.62 36.73
C GLY A 228 -5.45 -26.39 37.94
N GLN A 229 -5.07 -27.64 38.07
CA GLN A 229 -5.13 -28.52 39.22
C GLN A 229 -6.50 -29.16 39.60
N ALA A 230 -6.65 -30.37 39.26
CA ALA A 230 -6.75 -31.56 40.18
C ALA A 230 -6.78 -32.81 39.30
#